data_5071c9badcc0cb5b6e7a333f07593182
#
_entry.id   5071c9badcc0cb5b6e7a333f07593182
#
_cell.length_a   1.000
_cell.length_b   1.000
_cell.length_c   1.000
_cell.angle_alpha   90.00
_cell.angle_beta   90.00
_cell.angle_gamma   90.00
#
_symmetry.space_group_name_H-M   'P 1'
#
loop_
_entity.id
_entity.type
_entity.pdbx_description
1 polymer ?
#
loop_
_entity_poly.entity_id
_entity_poly.type
_entity_poly.pdbx_seq_one_letter_code
_entity_poly.pdbx_strand_id
1 'polypeptide(L)'
;MMDMGPASVWRRLGALVYDGLLLAAVLFIGTLVLLPLTGGQPITPQDSGPWEYAYRAWVTLLVALFFGYSWTRRGQTLGMMSWKVRLQREDGTLPGWHSALLRLGIGLVPALSALLGLVAIGRGPASPLGAWGTALLLPAVANYLWMGFDPEARTLQDRLSGCRVVRVG
;
A
#
# COMPACT_ATOMS: atom_id res chain seq x y z
N MET A 1 11.80 26.37 12.44
CA MET A 1 11.17 25.04 12.48
C MET A 1 9.98 25.12 11.52
N MET A 2 10.08 24.57 10.31
CA MET A 2 8.95 24.62 9.37
C MET A 2 7.83 23.77 9.96
N ASP A 3 6.69 24.39 10.19
CA ASP A 3 5.48 23.69 10.63
C ASP A 3 5.04 22.73 9.52
N MET A 4 5.43 21.48 9.68
CA MET A 4 5.06 20.42 8.76
C MET A 4 3.64 19.95 9.11
N GLY A 5 2.65 20.69 8.65
CA GLY A 5 1.25 20.32 8.85
C GLY A 5 0.90 18.94 8.26
N PRO A 6 -0.25 18.36 8.65
CA PRO A 6 -0.69 17.07 8.14
C PRO A 6 -0.85 17.10 6.61
N ALA A 7 -0.50 16.00 5.95
CA ALA A 7 -0.67 15.90 4.51
C ALA A 7 -2.16 15.73 4.15
N SER A 8 -2.63 16.50 3.16
CA SER A 8 -4.01 16.39 2.67
C SER A 8 -4.29 15.01 2.05
N VAL A 9 -5.57 14.62 2.05
CA VAL A 9 -6.05 13.36 1.45
C VAL A 9 -5.59 13.21 0.00
N TRP A 10 -5.70 14.27 -0.80
CA TRP A 10 -5.34 14.26 -2.23
C TRP A 10 -3.86 13.96 -2.46
N ARG A 11 -2.97 14.51 -1.61
CA ARG A 11 -1.53 14.21 -1.69
C ARG A 11 -1.23 12.77 -1.35
N ARG A 12 -1.94 12.20 -0.36
CA ARG A 12 -1.79 10.80 0.04
C ARG A 12 -2.30 9.87 -1.05
N LEU A 13 -3.46 10.16 -1.65
CA LEU A 13 -4.01 9.38 -2.77
C LEU A 13 -3.12 9.46 -4.01
N GLY A 14 -2.65 10.66 -4.37
CA GLY A 14 -1.72 10.82 -5.48
C GLY A 14 -0.42 10.03 -5.29
N ALA A 15 0.16 10.08 -4.08
CA ALA A 15 1.33 9.27 -3.74
C ALA A 15 1.03 7.78 -3.84
N LEU A 16 -0.13 7.33 -3.33
CA LEU A 16 -0.55 5.92 -3.39
C LEU A 16 -0.70 5.41 -4.82
N VAL A 17 -1.33 6.18 -5.70
CA VAL A 17 -1.45 5.81 -7.13
C VAL A 17 -0.09 5.70 -7.79
N TYR A 18 0.78 6.67 -7.56
CA TYR A 18 2.13 6.67 -8.11
C TYR A 18 2.96 5.48 -7.62
N ASP A 19 2.92 5.22 -6.31
CA ASP A 19 3.59 4.07 -5.70
C ASP A 19 3.01 2.75 -6.19
N GLY A 20 1.71 2.69 -6.44
CA GLY A 20 1.03 1.52 -7.02
C GLY A 20 1.57 1.18 -8.41
N LEU A 21 1.75 2.18 -9.28
CA LEU A 21 2.34 1.98 -10.61
C LEU A 21 3.80 1.53 -10.52
N LEU A 22 4.59 2.13 -9.63
CA LEU A 22 5.97 1.72 -9.40
C LEU A 22 6.07 0.31 -8.85
N LEU A 23 5.21 -0.02 -7.89
CA LEU A 23 5.15 -1.37 -7.32
C LEU A 23 4.76 -2.40 -8.38
N ALA A 24 3.78 -2.09 -9.25
CA ALA A 24 3.42 -2.98 -10.35
C ALA A 24 4.62 -3.26 -11.28
N ALA A 25 5.42 -2.23 -11.60
CA ALA A 25 6.64 -2.40 -12.38
C ALA A 25 7.69 -3.26 -11.64
N VAL A 26 7.88 -3.04 -10.34
CA VAL A 26 8.81 -3.85 -9.50
C VAL A 26 8.36 -5.30 -9.46
N LEU A 27 7.07 -5.56 -9.27
CA LEU A 27 6.52 -6.93 -9.24
C LEU A 27 6.62 -7.60 -10.61
N PHE A 28 6.37 -6.86 -11.70
CA PHE A 28 6.54 -7.37 -13.05
C PHE A 28 7.98 -7.80 -13.31
N ILE A 29 8.95 -6.92 -13.04
CA ILE A 29 10.38 -7.24 -13.21
C ILE A 29 10.78 -8.40 -12.28
N GLY A 30 10.34 -8.37 -11.01
CA GLY A 30 10.61 -9.42 -10.05
C GLY A 30 10.07 -10.79 -10.47
N THR A 31 8.92 -10.82 -11.16
CA THR A 31 8.36 -12.05 -11.75
C THR A 31 9.18 -12.50 -12.95
N LEU A 32 9.61 -11.60 -13.83
CA LEU A 32 10.47 -11.93 -14.98
C LEU A 32 11.79 -12.59 -14.56
N VAL A 33 12.37 -12.16 -13.43
CA VAL A 33 13.61 -12.75 -12.88
C VAL A 33 13.43 -14.23 -12.49
N LEU A 34 12.21 -14.64 -12.14
CA LEU A 34 11.92 -16.04 -11.78
C LEU A 34 11.66 -16.95 -12.99
N LEU A 35 11.30 -16.40 -14.16
CA LEU A 35 10.97 -17.20 -15.34
C LEU A 35 12.03 -18.24 -15.75
N PRO A 36 13.35 -17.91 -15.73
CA PRO A 36 14.37 -18.93 -16.05
C PRO A 36 14.37 -20.13 -15.10
N LEU A 37 13.99 -19.91 -13.83
CA LEU A 37 13.94 -20.97 -12.81
C LEU A 37 12.75 -21.91 -12.99
N THR A 38 11.71 -21.46 -13.70
CA THR A 38 10.49 -22.24 -14.00
C THR A 38 10.48 -22.78 -15.44
N GLY A 39 11.62 -22.75 -16.12
CA GLY A 39 11.71 -23.18 -17.51
C GLY A 39 10.93 -22.30 -18.50
N GLY A 40 10.72 -21.01 -18.16
CA GLY A 40 9.97 -20.06 -18.97
C GLY A 40 8.45 -20.13 -18.78
N GLN A 41 7.96 -20.98 -17.87
CA GLN A 41 6.52 -21.09 -17.59
C GLN A 41 6.12 -20.09 -16.49
N PRO A 42 5.02 -19.33 -16.67
CA PRO A 42 4.51 -18.47 -15.62
C PRO A 42 3.93 -19.30 -14.48
N ILE A 43 4.22 -18.91 -13.24
CA ILE A 43 3.60 -19.53 -12.07
C ILE A 43 2.16 -19.04 -11.97
N THR A 44 1.21 -19.95 -12.05
CA THR A 44 -0.22 -19.65 -12.00
C THR A 44 -0.82 -20.10 -10.65
N PRO A 45 -1.96 -19.52 -10.22
CA PRO A 45 -2.65 -19.95 -8.99
C PRO A 45 -3.15 -21.40 -9.03
N GLN A 46 -3.16 -22.02 -10.21
CA GLN A 46 -3.51 -23.45 -10.40
C GLN A 46 -2.34 -24.38 -10.15
N ASP A 47 -1.10 -23.88 -10.14
CA ASP A 47 0.11 -24.64 -9.85
C ASP A 47 0.19 -24.89 -8.34
N SER A 48 -0.59 -25.86 -7.83
CA SER A 48 -0.54 -26.27 -6.42
C SER A 48 0.77 -27.01 -6.12
N GLY A 49 1.74 -26.33 -5.52
CA GLY A 49 3.02 -26.93 -5.19
C GLY A 49 3.96 -25.98 -4.46
N PRO A 50 5.20 -26.43 -4.15
CA PRO A 50 6.19 -25.59 -3.46
C PRO A 50 6.48 -24.26 -4.18
N TRP A 51 6.40 -24.22 -5.51
CA TRP A 51 6.64 -23.03 -6.32
C TRP A 51 5.61 -21.93 -6.10
N GLU A 52 4.35 -22.27 -5.84
CA GLU A 52 3.30 -21.29 -5.51
C GLU A 52 3.65 -20.58 -4.19
N TYR A 53 4.03 -21.32 -3.16
CA TYR A 53 4.41 -20.72 -1.87
C TYR A 53 5.68 -19.89 -2.00
N ALA A 54 6.67 -20.36 -2.75
CA ALA A 54 7.90 -19.61 -3.02
C ALA A 54 7.61 -18.29 -3.74
N TYR A 55 6.73 -18.29 -4.74
CA TYR A 55 6.31 -17.10 -5.46
C TYR A 55 5.56 -16.11 -4.57
N ARG A 56 4.62 -16.60 -3.76
CA ARG A 56 3.90 -15.75 -2.80
C ARG A 56 4.85 -15.10 -1.78
N ALA A 57 5.79 -15.86 -1.26
CA ALA A 57 6.82 -15.35 -0.36
C ALA A 57 7.69 -14.29 -1.05
N TRP A 58 8.09 -14.52 -2.30
CA TRP A 58 8.86 -13.59 -3.11
C TRP A 58 8.12 -12.26 -3.33
N VAL A 59 6.86 -12.32 -3.79
CA VAL A 59 6.01 -11.12 -3.96
C VAL A 59 5.84 -10.36 -2.66
N THR A 60 5.57 -11.07 -1.56
CA THR A 60 5.44 -10.46 -0.22
C THR A 60 6.73 -9.77 0.19
N LEU A 61 7.87 -10.40 -0.05
CA LEU A 61 9.19 -9.83 0.24
C LEU A 61 9.44 -8.56 -0.59
N LEU A 62 9.14 -8.56 -1.89
CA LEU A 62 9.29 -7.38 -2.75
C LEU A 62 8.44 -6.21 -2.25
N VAL A 63 7.18 -6.45 -1.89
CA VAL A 63 6.28 -5.43 -1.33
C VAL A 63 6.83 -4.89 0.00
N ALA A 64 7.23 -5.79 0.90
CA ALA A 64 7.78 -5.41 2.20
C ALA A 64 9.09 -4.61 2.07
N LEU A 65 9.97 -4.99 1.15
CA LEU A 65 11.19 -4.27 0.87
C LEU A 65 10.90 -2.91 0.22
N PHE A 66 10.02 -2.83 -0.76
CA PHE A 66 9.68 -1.59 -1.43
C PHE A 66 9.20 -0.51 -0.45
N PHE A 67 8.21 -0.83 0.37
CA PHE A 67 7.67 0.12 1.36
C PHE A 67 8.56 0.21 2.61
N GLY A 68 8.95 -0.93 3.18
CA GLY A 68 9.70 -0.99 4.43
C GLY A 68 11.05 -0.26 4.33
N TYR A 69 11.83 -0.54 3.29
CA TYR A 69 13.11 0.13 3.05
C TYR A 69 12.93 1.63 2.82
N SER A 70 11.95 2.02 1.98
CA SER A 70 11.68 3.43 1.67
C SER A 70 11.29 4.23 2.91
N TRP A 71 10.41 3.69 3.75
CA TRP A 71 9.94 4.38 4.95
C TRP A 71 10.98 4.41 6.06
N THR A 72 11.75 3.31 6.27
CA THR A 72 12.75 3.25 7.34
C THR A 72 14.01 4.06 7.03
N ARG A 73 14.38 4.21 5.75
CA ARG A 73 15.60 4.93 5.36
C ARG A 73 15.39 6.40 5.05
N ARG A 74 14.26 6.74 4.43
CA ARG A 74 14.00 8.11 3.95
C ARG A 74 12.69 8.69 4.49
N GLY A 75 11.80 7.86 5.04
CA GLY A 75 10.45 8.23 5.38
C GLY A 75 9.56 8.50 4.17
N GLN A 76 10.04 8.19 2.96
CA GLN A 76 9.35 8.52 1.72
C GLN A 76 9.57 7.44 0.67
N THR A 77 8.50 7.04 -0.02
CA THR A 77 8.57 6.36 -1.31
C THR A 77 8.79 7.37 -2.43
N LEU A 78 9.01 6.91 -3.66
CA LEU A 78 9.14 7.81 -4.81
C LEU A 78 7.84 8.59 -5.08
N GLY A 79 6.68 7.93 -4.95
CA GLY A 79 5.39 8.63 -5.03
C GLY A 79 5.23 9.67 -3.94
N MET A 80 5.60 9.36 -2.70
CA MET A 80 5.57 10.32 -1.60
C MET A 80 6.50 11.52 -1.83
N MET A 81 7.67 11.31 -2.43
CA MET A 81 8.58 12.39 -2.81
C MET A 81 7.95 13.32 -3.85
N SER A 82 7.33 12.76 -4.90
CA SER A 82 6.66 13.53 -5.97
C SER A 82 5.50 14.40 -5.43
N TRP A 83 4.79 13.89 -4.42
CA TRP A 83 3.66 14.59 -3.79
C TRP A 83 4.06 15.40 -2.55
N LYS A 84 5.36 15.50 -2.25
CA LYS A 84 5.91 16.27 -1.13
C LYS A 84 5.27 15.88 0.20
N VAL A 85 5.21 14.58 0.48
CA VAL A 85 4.75 14.04 1.74
C VAL A 85 5.79 13.09 2.34
N ARG A 86 5.83 12.99 3.68
CA ARG A 86 6.78 12.17 4.41
C ARG A 86 6.11 11.44 5.56
N LEU A 87 6.48 10.19 5.73
CA LEU A 87 6.12 9.38 6.88
C LEU A 87 7.13 9.59 8.00
N GLN A 88 6.66 9.87 9.20
CA GLN A 88 7.47 9.98 10.40
C GLN A 88 6.68 9.47 11.60
N ARG A 89 7.36 9.21 12.70
CA ARG A 89 6.75 8.93 13.98
C ARG A 89 6.22 10.23 14.62
N GLU A 90 5.49 10.10 15.71
CA GLU A 90 4.97 11.27 16.46
C GLU A 90 6.10 12.17 16.99
N ASP A 91 7.24 11.59 17.34
CA ASP A 91 8.45 12.31 17.79
C ASP A 91 9.25 12.97 16.64
N GLY A 92 8.80 12.84 15.39
CA GLY A 92 9.47 13.38 14.20
C GLY A 92 10.59 12.49 13.64
N THR A 93 10.92 11.38 14.28
CA THR A 93 11.93 10.43 13.81
C THR A 93 11.42 9.55 12.68
N LEU A 94 12.30 8.84 11.99
CA LEU A 94 11.91 7.86 10.98
C LEU A 94 11.29 6.62 11.63
N PRO A 95 10.27 6.00 11.00
CA PRO A 95 9.71 4.76 11.51
C PRO A 95 10.73 3.63 11.46
N GLY A 96 10.77 2.80 12.48
CA GLY A 96 11.50 1.54 12.45
C GLY A 96 10.77 0.48 11.62
N TRP A 97 11.43 -0.66 11.34
CA TRP A 97 10.87 -1.77 10.57
C TRP A 97 9.54 -2.28 11.14
N HIS A 98 9.43 -2.38 12.46
CA HIS A 98 8.19 -2.82 13.12
C HIS A 98 7.01 -1.91 12.76
N SER A 99 7.15 -0.59 12.96
CA SER A 99 6.10 0.38 12.62
C SER A 99 5.79 0.41 11.12
N ALA A 100 6.82 0.27 10.28
CA ALA A 100 6.66 0.25 8.83
C ALA A 100 5.88 -1.00 8.36
N LEU A 101 6.23 -2.18 8.85
CA LEU A 101 5.54 -3.44 8.50
C LEU A 101 4.13 -3.50 9.07
N LEU A 102 3.93 -3.04 10.31
CA LEU A 102 2.59 -2.93 10.90
C LEU A 102 1.71 -2.00 10.08
N ARG A 103 2.22 -0.83 9.70
CA ARG A 103 1.52 0.12 8.84
C ARG A 103 1.17 -0.47 7.48
N LEU A 104 2.12 -1.20 6.87
CA LEU A 104 1.91 -1.89 5.60
C LEU A 104 0.80 -2.93 5.72
N GLY A 105 0.86 -3.80 6.72
CA GLY A 105 -0.14 -4.86 6.94
C GLY A 105 -1.55 -4.29 7.14
N ILE A 106 -1.70 -3.28 8.00
CA ILE A 106 -2.99 -2.62 8.21
C ILE A 106 -3.46 -1.90 6.94
N GLY A 107 -2.54 -1.24 6.23
CA GLY A 107 -2.85 -0.49 5.01
C GLY A 107 -3.21 -1.37 3.81
N LEU A 108 -2.77 -2.63 3.79
CA LEU A 108 -3.15 -3.58 2.73
C LEU A 108 -4.64 -3.88 2.75
N VAL A 109 -5.29 -3.92 3.92
CA VAL A 109 -6.73 -4.21 4.01
C VAL A 109 -7.57 -3.21 3.21
N PRO A 110 -7.52 -1.90 3.47
CA PRO A 110 -8.28 -0.93 2.69
C PRO A 110 -7.82 -0.85 1.22
N ALA A 111 -6.52 -1.05 0.94
CA ALA A 111 -6.01 -1.00 -0.43
C ALA A 111 -6.52 -2.18 -1.27
N LEU A 112 -6.44 -3.40 -0.76
CA LEU A 112 -6.94 -4.59 -1.44
C LEU A 112 -8.46 -4.58 -1.55
N SER A 113 -9.18 -4.14 -0.52
CA SER A 113 -10.62 -4.02 -0.58
C SER A 113 -11.07 -3.00 -1.62
N ALA A 114 -10.39 -1.87 -1.76
CA ALA A 114 -10.66 -0.88 -2.81
C ALA A 114 -10.42 -1.47 -4.20
N LEU A 115 -9.29 -2.16 -4.40
CA LEU A 115 -8.98 -2.80 -5.68
C LEU A 115 -10.04 -3.84 -6.05
N LEU A 116 -10.40 -4.72 -5.13
CA LEU A 116 -11.44 -5.74 -5.33
C LEU A 116 -12.80 -5.09 -5.60
N GLY A 117 -13.13 -4.02 -4.90
CA GLY A 117 -14.35 -3.26 -5.10
C GLY A 117 -14.45 -2.65 -6.50
N LEU A 118 -13.38 -2.03 -6.98
CA LEU A 118 -13.32 -1.47 -8.34
C LEU A 118 -13.42 -2.56 -9.42
N VAL A 119 -12.72 -3.68 -9.25
CA VAL A 119 -12.83 -4.83 -10.16
C VAL A 119 -14.25 -5.42 -10.15
N ALA A 120 -14.85 -5.51 -8.97
CA ALA A 120 -16.22 -6.02 -8.81
C ALA A 120 -17.24 -5.12 -9.50
N ILE A 121 -17.15 -3.80 -9.34
CA ILE A 121 -18.01 -2.82 -10.03
C ILE A 121 -17.85 -2.95 -11.54
N GLY A 122 -16.64 -3.11 -12.04
CA GLY A 122 -16.37 -3.28 -13.47
C GLY A 122 -16.99 -4.54 -14.08
N ARG A 123 -17.30 -5.58 -13.27
CA ARG A 123 -18.01 -6.80 -13.73
C ARG A 123 -19.53 -6.64 -13.82
N GLY A 124 -20.05 -5.52 -13.36
CA GLY A 124 -21.47 -5.22 -13.37
C GLY A 124 -22.29 -5.90 -12.27
N PRO A 125 -23.48 -5.37 -11.96
CA PRO A 125 -24.30 -5.82 -10.83
C PRO A 125 -24.89 -7.24 -11.00
N ALA A 126 -24.94 -7.75 -12.22
CA ALA A 126 -25.42 -9.11 -12.50
C ALA A 126 -24.44 -10.21 -12.08
N SER A 127 -23.16 -9.87 -11.82
CA SER A 127 -22.19 -10.84 -11.31
C SER A 127 -22.28 -10.96 -9.77
N PRO A 128 -22.08 -12.16 -9.18
CA PRO A 128 -22.09 -12.32 -7.72
C PRO A 128 -21.12 -11.40 -7.00
N LEU A 129 -19.94 -11.19 -7.58
CA LEU A 129 -18.94 -10.28 -7.02
C LEU A 129 -19.34 -8.81 -7.20
N GLY A 130 -19.96 -8.47 -8.35
CA GLY A 130 -20.38 -7.10 -8.68
C GLY A 130 -21.42 -6.54 -7.72
N ALA A 131 -22.32 -7.40 -7.21
CA ALA A 131 -23.31 -7.02 -6.21
C ALA A 131 -22.69 -6.49 -4.90
N TRP A 132 -21.47 -6.93 -4.55
CA TRP A 132 -20.73 -6.50 -3.37
C TRP A 132 -19.70 -5.38 -3.66
N GLY A 133 -19.57 -4.96 -4.92
CA GLY A 133 -18.52 -4.03 -5.35
C GLY A 133 -18.45 -2.75 -4.53
N THR A 134 -19.59 -2.11 -4.29
CA THR A 134 -19.67 -0.88 -3.47
C THR A 134 -19.37 -1.13 -2.00
N ALA A 135 -19.82 -2.24 -1.44
CA ALA A 135 -19.55 -2.61 -0.05
C ALA A 135 -18.05 -2.87 0.19
N LEU A 136 -17.36 -3.42 -0.79
CA LEU A 136 -15.90 -3.64 -0.74
C LEU A 136 -15.10 -2.34 -0.70
N LEU A 137 -15.66 -1.19 -1.06
CA LEU A 137 -14.99 0.12 -0.93
C LEU A 137 -15.05 0.66 0.50
N LEU A 138 -15.95 0.17 1.35
CA LEU A 138 -16.16 0.72 2.70
C LEU A 138 -14.90 0.75 3.58
N PRO A 139 -14.03 -0.28 3.64
CA PRO A 139 -12.80 -0.21 4.44
C PRO A 139 -11.86 0.92 4.00
N ALA A 140 -11.75 1.17 2.70
CA ALA A 140 -10.93 2.26 2.18
C ALA A 140 -11.54 3.63 2.52
N VAL A 141 -12.85 3.77 2.32
CA VAL A 141 -13.58 5.00 2.68
C VAL A 141 -13.46 5.27 4.18
N ALA A 142 -13.71 4.26 5.03
CA ALA A 142 -13.62 4.38 6.48
C ALA A 142 -12.21 4.80 6.94
N ASN A 143 -11.16 4.21 6.34
CA ASN A 143 -9.76 4.55 6.66
C ASN A 143 -9.45 6.04 6.41
N TYR A 144 -9.99 6.62 5.33
CA TYR A 144 -9.79 8.05 5.02
C TYR A 144 -10.77 8.97 5.74
N LEU A 145 -12.01 8.56 5.96
CA LEU A 145 -12.97 9.32 6.77
C LEU A 145 -12.48 9.49 8.21
N TRP A 146 -11.79 8.49 8.74
CA TRP A 146 -11.19 8.55 10.08
C TRP A 146 -10.30 9.79 10.26
N MET A 147 -9.60 10.25 9.20
CA MET A 147 -8.79 11.47 9.24
C MET A 147 -9.58 12.72 9.64
N GLY A 148 -10.88 12.77 9.33
CA GLY A 148 -11.75 13.90 9.70
C GLY A 148 -12.06 13.96 11.20
N PHE A 149 -11.91 12.85 11.91
CA PHE A 149 -12.17 12.72 13.34
C PHE A 149 -10.88 12.69 14.17
N ASP A 150 -9.73 12.42 13.56
CA ASP A 150 -8.42 12.41 14.25
C ASP A 150 -7.86 13.83 14.33
N PRO A 151 -7.51 14.34 15.53
CA PRO A 151 -6.99 15.69 15.71
C PRO A 151 -5.70 15.98 14.92
N GLU A 152 -4.92 14.95 14.60
CA GLU A 152 -3.68 15.04 13.82
C GLU A 152 -3.89 14.65 12.34
N ALA A 153 -5.13 14.49 11.90
CA ALA A 153 -5.51 14.07 10.55
C ALA A 153 -4.75 12.78 10.10
N ARG A 154 -4.65 11.80 10.99
CA ARG A 154 -4.05 10.47 10.72
C ARG A 154 -5.10 9.53 10.16
N THR A 155 -4.70 8.69 9.22
CA THR A 155 -5.51 7.52 8.84
C THR A 155 -5.46 6.47 9.96
N LEU A 156 -6.38 5.51 9.93
CA LEU A 156 -6.42 4.44 10.92
C LEU A 156 -5.09 3.66 10.95
N GLN A 157 -4.53 3.35 9.78
CA GLN A 157 -3.23 2.69 9.66
C GLN A 157 -2.07 3.53 10.24
N ASP A 158 -2.11 4.86 10.09
CA ASP A 158 -1.09 5.76 10.64
C ASP A 158 -1.15 5.74 12.17
N ARG A 159 -2.36 5.85 12.73
CA ARG A 159 -2.58 5.85 14.18
C ARG A 159 -2.15 4.55 14.83
N LEU A 160 -2.57 3.40 14.28
CA LEU A 160 -2.24 2.09 14.84
C LEU A 160 -0.75 1.72 14.73
N SER A 161 -0.03 2.31 13.79
CA SER A 161 1.43 2.10 13.63
C SER A 161 2.29 3.14 14.37
N GLY A 162 1.67 4.12 15.07
CA GLY A 162 2.39 5.22 15.75
C GLY A 162 3.10 6.15 14.77
N CYS A 163 2.56 6.32 13.57
CA CYS A 163 3.12 7.13 12.51
C CYS A 163 2.18 8.26 12.11
N ARG A 164 2.71 9.24 11.39
CA ARG A 164 1.93 10.30 10.74
C ARG A 164 2.54 10.68 9.40
N VAL A 165 1.70 11.07 8.46
CA VAL A 165 2.13 11.59 7.16
C VAL A 165 2.04 13.10 7.18
N VAL A 166 3.17 13.76 6.99
CA VAL A 166 3.30 15.22 7.02
C VAL A 166 3.65 15.76 5.64
N ARG A 167 3.34 17.03 5.42
CA ARG A 167 3.76 17.75 4.22
C ARG A 167 5.22 18.18 4.37
N VAL A 168 6.02 17.99 3.33
CA VAL A 168 7.39 18.51 3.21
C VAL A 168 7.35 19.66 2.21
N GLY A 169 7.89 20.78 2.59
CA GLY A 169 7.85 22.07 1.85
C GLY A 169 8.12 22.03 0.37
#